data_e98571171bfc5a15e651260d576de486
#
_entry.id   e98571171bfc5a15e651260d576de486
#
_cell.length_a   1.000
_cell.length_b   1.000
_cell.length_c   1.000
_cell.angle_alpha   90.00
_cell.angle_beta   90.00
_cell.angle_gamma   90.00
#
_symmetry.space_group_name_H-M   'P 1'
#
loop_
_entity.id
_entity.type
_entity.pdbx_description
1 polymer ?
#
loop_
_entity_poly.entity_id
_entity_poly.type
_entity_poly.pdbx_seq_one_letter_code
_entity_poly.pdbx_strand_id
1 'polypeptide(L)'
;MIIEIKVPSVGESVTEALLAQWFKNDGDRVKKDEPLFVIETDKVTLEVVAEEDGVLAIKVPEGETVAIGAVVGTLDTETVSKAEPPEVGPKADEAKAAAPETAQAPEATESQPPPKKEPAEPGDEIPPTAAPQPISLRQESIGPAAGDQKLTPSVRRLVAEKNLDPAQIPGTGPSGRITKGDVILYLESGRAALSAGNRAQDVAPAAEPSSSRVQPAKELPTTELIRRKPMSPIRQRIAARLLEAKQSTAMLTTFNEIDMDNVMALRKQYKESFKQRHGVNLGMMSFFIKASVEALKESPQINAFIDGKDIIEHHYYHIGVAVGSERGLVVPVIRNADHLSFAGLEQAIVDFVKKINDNRLEISDLEGGTFTISNGGVYGSLLSTPILNTPQSAILGMHKIEKRPVVINDEVVIRPMMYVALSYDHRIVDGREAVTFLKRIKEFVENPERMLMEI
;
A
#
# COMPACT_ATOMS: atom_id res chain seq x y z
N MET A 1 -28.56 -14.38 40.77
CA MET A 1 -28.78 -15.29 39.61
C MET A 1 -27.63 -15.11 38.65
N ILE A 2 -27.05 -16.20 38.14
CA ILE A 2 -25.94 -16.08 37.18
C ILE A 2 -26.48 -16.18 35.78
N ILE A 3 -26.30 -15.12 34.99
CA ILE A 3 -26.72 -15.06 33.57
C ILE A 3 -25.45 -15.27 32.71
N GLU A 4 -25.54 -16.19 31.75
CA GLU A 4 -24.43 -16.46 30.82
C GLU A 4 -24.46 -15.46 29.66
N ILE A 5 -23.33 -14.79 29.45
CA ILE A 5 -23.14 -13.88 28.31
C ILE A 5 -22.61 -14.71 27.14
N LYS A 6 -23.39 -14.84 26.07
CA LYS A 6 -23.07 -15.63 24.87
C LYS A 6 -22.77 -14.73 23.68
N VAL A 7 -21.90 -15.22 22.80
CA VAL A 7 -21.66 -14.57 21.50
C VAL A 7 -22.91 -14.66 20.64
N PRO A 8 -23.55 -13.55 20.24
CA PRO A 8 -24.77 -13.59 19.44
C PRO A 8 -24.51 -14.11 18.02
N SER A 9 -25.54 -14.68 17.40
CA SER A 9 -25.49 -15.12 16.00
C SER A 9 -25.52 -13.91 15.06
N VAL A 10 -24.52 -13.80 14.17
CA VAL A 10 -24.32 -12.64 13.27
C VAL A 10 -24.51 -13.05 11.79
N GLY A 11 -25.43 -13.98 11.49
CA GLY A 11 -25.78 -14.43 10.13
C GLY A 11 -25.52 -15.91 9.91
N GLU A 12 -26.17 -16.49 8.86
CA GLU A 12 -26.21 -17.93 8.61
C GLU A 12 -24.86 -18.60 8.21
N SER A 13 -23.83 -17.80 7.91
CA SER A 13 -22.54 -18.33 7.41
C SER A 13 -21.32 -18.03 8.30
N VAL A 14 -21.53 -17.45 9.48
CA VAL A 14 -20.43 -17.10 10.41
C VAL A 14 -20.39 -18.15 11.52
N THR A 15 -19.27 -18.85 11.65
CA THR A 15 -19.06 -19.89 12.68
C THR A 15 -18.21 -19.44 13.84
N GLU A 16 -17.38 -18.40 13.65
CA GLU A 16 -16.41 -17.89 14.61
C GLU A 16 -16.42 -16.35 14.64
N ALA A 17 -16.16 -15.77 15.80
CA ALA A 17 -16.01 -14.33 16.01
C ALA A 17 -14.76 -14.06 16.86
N LEU A 18 -14.05 -12.96 16.58
CA LEU A 18 -12.96 -12.46 17.40
C LEU A 18 -13.53 -11.54 18.48
N LEU A 19 -13.23 -11.79 19.74
CA LEU A 19 -13.53 -10.89 20.83
C LEU A 19 -12.50 -9.75 20.82
N ALA A 20 -12.87 -8.61 20.20
CA ALA A 20 -11.92 -7.54 19.88
C ALA A 20 -11.49 -6.74 21.13
N GLN A 21 -12.44 -6.40 22.00
CA GLN A 21 -12.18 -5.60 23.20
C GLN A 21 -13.28 -5.76 24.23
N TRP A 22 -12.91 -5.78 25.53
CA TRP A 22 -13.82 -5.57 26.63
C TRP A 22 -13.86 -4.09 27.02
N PHE A 23 -15.06 -3.52 27.22
CA PHE A 23 -15.25 -2.15 27.72
C PHE A 23 -15.20 -2.08 29.24
N LYS A 24 -15.35 -3.22 29.92
CA LYS A 24 -15.37 -3.37 31.37
C LYS A 24 -14.34 -4.39 31.81
N ASN A 25 -13.87 -4.23 33.04
CA ASN A 25 -12.93 -5.18 33.63
C ASN A 25 -13.67 -6.28 34.39
N ASP A 26 -12.95 -7.38 34.66
CA ASP A 26 -13.47 -8.46 35.50
C ASP A 26 -13.81 -7.94 36.90
N GLY A 27 -15.04 -8.19 37.37
CA GLY A 27 -15.55 -7.69 38.62
C GLY A 27 -16.25 -6.33 38.58
N ASP A 28 -16.31 -5.66 37.44
CA ASP A 28 -16.98 -4.37 37.32
C ASP A 28 -18.50 -4.52 37.37
N ARG A 29 -19.17 -3.53 37.97
CA ARG A 29 -20.64 -3.43 37.92
C ARG A 29 -21.11 -2.84 36.60
N VAL A 30 -22.09 -3.47 35.98
CA VAL A 30 -22.68 -3.06 34.72
C VAL A 30 -24.18 -2.92 34.87
N LYS A 31 -24.77 -1.97 34.14
CA LYS A 31 -26.21 -1.75 34.06
C LYS A 31 -26.77 -2.38 32.80
N LYS A 32 -28.05 -2.66 32.82
CA LYS A 32 -28.80 -3.10 31.62
C LYS A 32 -28.54 -2.14 30.46
N ASP A 33 -28.38 -2.70 29.25
CA ASP A 33 -28.09 -1.99 28.00
C ASP A 33 -26.70 -1.29 27.97
N GLU A 34 -25.83 -1.54 28.95
CA GLU A 34 -24.46 -1.01 28.95
C GLU A 34 -23.55 -1.89 28.08
N PRO A 35 -22.70 -1.30 27.20
CA PRO A 35 -21.83 -2.08 26.34
C PRO A 35 -20.76 -2.83 27.16
N LEU A 36 -20.64 -4.15 26.91
CA LEU A 36 -19.73 -5.04 27.60
C LEU A 36 -18.48 -5.30 26.79
N PHE A 37 -18.64 -5.71 25.55
CA PHE A 37 -17.53 -6.02 24.66
C PHE A 37 -17.91 -5.89 23.18
N VAL A 38 -16.91 -5.86 22.32
CA VAL A 38 -17.05 -5.84 20.86
C VAL A 38 -16.59 -7.18 20.30
N ILE A 39 -17.42 -7.78 19.45
CA ILE A 39 -17.03 -8.90 18.61
C ILE A 39 -16.81 -8.42 17.18
N GLU A 40 -15.77 -8.94 16.56
CA GLU A 40 -15.44 -8.70 15.16
C GLU A 40 -15.50 -10.03 14.39
N THR A 41 -16.36 -10.04 13.37
CA THR A 41 -16.47 -11.17 12.46
C THR A 41 -15.89 -10.78 11.08
N ASP A 42 -15.83 -11.70 10.16
CA ASP A 42 -15.34 -11.42 8.80
C ASP A 42 -16.19 -10.37 8.05
N LYS A 43 -17.44 -10.13 8.49
CA LYS A 43 -18.39 -9.26 7.79
C LYS A 43 -18.88 -8.07 8.62
N VAL A 44 -18.94 -8.18 9.93
CA VAL A 44 -19.58 -7.17 10.80
C VAL A 44 -18.84 -7.08 12.15
N THR A 45 -18.74 -5.87 12.67
CA THR A 45 -18.37 -5.58 14.06
C THR A 45 -19.65 -5.30 14.84
N LEU A 46 -19.90 -6.04 15.93
CA LEU A 46 -21.10 -5.89 16.77
C LEU A 46 -20.69 -5.61 18.22
N GLU A 47 -21.35 -4.64 18.83
CA GLU A 47 -21.26 -4.38 20.27
C GLU A 47 -22.30 -5.22 21.00
N VAL A 48 -21.87 -5.94 22.03
CA VAL A 48 -22.74 -6.74 22.89
C VAL A 48 -22.95 -5.97 24.19
N VAL A 49 -24.22 -5.80 24.55
CA VAL A 49 -24.67 -5.05 25.73
C VAL A 49 -25.15 -6.01 26.83
N ALA A 50 -25.14 -5.53 28.07
CA ALA A 50 -25.65 -6.30 29.20
C ALA A 50 -27.19 -6.47 29.12
N GLU A 51 -27.68 -7.70 29.36
CA GLU A 51 -29.10 -7.99 29.39
C GLU A 51 -29.78 -7.55 30.67
N GLU A 52 -29.03 -7.53 31.80
CA GLU A 52 -29.48 -7.10 33.12
C GLU A 52 -28.39 -6.44 33.94
N ASP A 53 -28.75 -5.80 35.06
CA ASP A 53 -27.81 -5.23 36.03
C ASP A 53 -27.08 -6.33 36.79
N GLY A 54 -25.74 -6.24 36.89
CA GLY A 54 -24.98 -7.27 37.58
C GLY A 54 -23.51 -6.95 37.74
N VAL A 55 -22.76 -7.90 38.27
CA VAL A 55 -21.29 -7.90 38.34
C VAL A 55 -20.76 -8.82 37.23
N LEU A 56 -19.91 -8.28 36.38
CA LEU A 56 -19.32 -8.99 35.26
C LEU A 56 -18.20 -9.92 35.71
N ALA A 57 -18.25 -11.20 35.28
CA ALA A 57 -17.13 -12.13 35.40
C ALA A 57 -16.70 -12.57 33.99
N ILE A 58 -15.46 -12.22 33.62
CA ILE A 58 -14.88 -12.50 32.30
C ILE A 58 -14.30 -13.92 32.30
N LYS A 59 -14.69 -14.75 31.31
CA LYS A 59 -14.15 -16.10 31.13
C LYS A 59 -13.14 -16.20 29.97
N VAL A 60 -13.30 -15.33 28.96
CA VAL A 60 -12.45 -15.31 27.77
C VAL A 60 -11.78 -13.96 27.65
N PRO A 61 -10.43 -13.89 27.56
CA PRO A 61 -9.71 -12.64 27.42
C PRO A 61 -9.93 -11.98 26.05
N GLU A 62 -9.68 -10.69 25.96
CA GLU A 62 -9.68 -9.96 24.70
C GLU A 62 -8.63 -10.50 23.72
N GLY A 63 -8.96 -10.51 22.41
CA GLY A 63 -8.09 -11.01 21.35
C GLY A 63 -8.20 -12.51 21.05
N GLU A 64 -9.11 -13.23 21.69
CA GLU A 64 -9.34 -14.66 21.44
C GLU A 64 -10.50 -14.89 20.47
N THR A 65 -10.34 -15.88 19.57
CA THR A 65 -11.39 -16.28 18.62
C THR A 65 -12.32 -17.28 19.30
N VAL A 66 -13.61 -16.97 19.30
CA VAL A 66 -14.66 -17.77 19.96
C VAL A 66 -15.72 -18.20 18.97
N ALA A 67 -16.29 -19.40 19.18
CA ALA A 67 -17.38 -19.88 18.36
C ALA A 67 -18.68 -19.10 18.66
N ILE A 68 -19.54 -18.94 17.66
CA ILE A 68 -20.89 -18.38 17.83
C ILE A 68 -21.67 -19.22 18.86
N GLY A 69 -22.27 -18.53 19.84
CA GLY A 69 -23.00 -19.18 20.95
C GLY A 69 -22.11 -19.59 22.14
N ALA A 70 -20.79 -19.41 22.06
CA ALA A 70 -19.90 -19.68 23.19
C ALA A 70 -20.14 -18.70 24.35
N VAL A 71 -19.96 -19.18 25.59
CA VAL A 71 -20.09 -18.35 26.80
C VAL A 71 -18.76 -17.66 27.05
N VAL A 72 -18.72 -16.33 26.90
CA VAL A 72 -17.52 -15.49 27.06
C VAL A 72 -17.40 -14.84 28.43
N GLY A 73 -18.53 -14.76 29.17
CA GLY A 73 -18.59 -14.21 30.51
C GLY A 73 -19.87 -14.59 31.24
N THR A 74 -20.00 -14.18 32.49
CA THR A 74 -21.23 -14.33 33.29
C THR A 74 -21.53 -13.06 34.05
N LEU A 75 -22.82 -12.76 34.24
CA LEU A 75 -23.35 -11.66 35.05
C LEU A 75 -23.97 -12.21 36.31
N ASP A 76 -23.49 -11.77 37.47
CA ASP A 76 -24.09 -12.10 38.77
C ASP A 76 -25.01 -10.96 39.22
N THR A 77 -26.32 -11.21 39.23
CA THR A 77 -27.35 -10.21 39.56
C THR A 77 -27.65 -10.17 41.07
N GLU A 78 -27.16 -11.11 41.88
CA GLU A 78 -27.46 -11.15 43.33
C GLU A 78 -26.64 -10.16 44.15
N THR A 79 -25.48 -9.72 43.64
CA THR A 79 -24.60 -8.79 44.33
C THR A 79 -25.03 -7.33 44.29
N VAL A 80 -26.10 -6.99 43.51
CA VAL A 80 -26.59 -5.60 43.31
C VAL A 80 -27.51 -5.14 44.45
N SER A 81 -27.98 -6.02 45.35
CA SER A 81 -29.02 -5.70 46.33
C SER A 81 -28.53 -4.98 47.62
N LYS A 82 -27.25 -4.59 47.72
CA LYS A 82 -26.76 -3.98 48.99
C LYS A 82 -25.67 -2.93 48.75
N ALA A 83 -26.06 -1.69 48.46
CA ALA A 83 -25.55 -0.39 48.90
C ALA A 83 -25.92 0.75 47.93
N GLU A 84 -26.62 1.73 48.47
CA GLU A 84 -27.07 3.00 47.89
C GLU A 84 -25.89 4.05 47.93
N PRO A 85 -25.96 5.13 47.04
CA PRO A 85 -24.80 5.94 46.67
C PRO A 85 -24.69 7.25 47.45
N PRO A 86 -23.69 8.12 47.16
CA PRO A 86 -23.93 9.55 47.25
C PRO A 86 -23.87 10.28 45.94
N GLU A 87 -24.91 11.08 45.73
CA GLU A 87 -25.05 12.13 44.74
C GLU A 87 -23.96 13.20 44.83
N VAL A 88 -23.53 13.76 43.72
CA VAL A 88 -23.30 15.20 43.56
C VAL A 88 -23.64 15.63 42.15
N GLY A 89 -24.59 16.58 42.06
CA GLY A 89 -25.21 17.09 40.86
C GLY A 89 -24.43 18.17 40.10
N PRO A 90 -25.09 18.81 39.14
CA PRO A 90 -24.45 19.41 37.95
C PRO A 90 -24.18 20.92 38.10
N LYS A 91 -23.23 21.43 37.30
CA LYS A 91 -23.23 22.85 36.95
C LYS A 91 -23.01 23.05 35.47
N ALA A 92 -24.06 23.60 34.88
CA ALA A 92 -24.03 24.31 33.61
C ALA A 92 -23.35 25.66 33.73
N ASP A 93 -22.70 26.13 32.68
CA ASP A 93 -22.65 27.57 32.38
C ASP A 93 -22.56 27.82 30.87
N GLU A 94 -23.56 28.59 30.43
CA GLU A 94 -23.70 29.24 29.13
C GLU A 94 -22.83 30.49 29.05
N ALA A 95 -22.37 30.84 27.84
CA ALA A 95 -22.30 32.23 27.30
C ALA A 95 -21.68 32.19 25.91
N LYS A 96 -22.44 32.44 24.87
CA LYS A 96 -22.94 33.66 24.26
C LYS A 96 -21.94 34.36 23.31
N ALA A 97 -22.42 34.40 22.07
CA ALA A 97 -22.10 35.16 20.86
C ALA A 97 -21.34 36.48 20.97
N ALA A 98 -20.54 36.75 19.92
CA ALA A 98 -20.49 38.08 19.23
C ALA A 98 -19.69 37.98 17.92
N ALA A 99 -20.30 38.35 16.80
CA ALA A 99 -19.62 38.98 15.67
C ALA A 99 -19.64 40.51 15.96
N PRO A 100 -18.78 41.38 15.36
CA PRO A 100 -19.00 41.90 14.03
C PRO A 100 -17.71 42.28 13.24
N GLU A 101 -17.86 42.59 12.01
CA GLU A 101 -17.82 43.86 11.26
C GLU A 101 -16.63 44.05 10.29
N THR A 102 -17.00 44.31 9.09
CA THR A 102 -16.57 45.05 7.91
C THR A 102 -15.32 45.96 7.99
N ALA A 103 -14.43 45.87 6.97
CA ALA A 103 -13.84 47.04 6.28
C ALA A 103 -13.13 46.62 4.97
N GLN A 104 -13.67 47.06 3.84
CA GLN A 104 -13.20 47.95 2.77
C GLN A 104 -11.88 47.63 2.07
N ALA A 105 -12.03 47.57 0.73
CA ALA A 105 -10.97 47.58 -0.28
C ALA A 105 -10.30 48.95 -0.44
N PRO A 106 -9.16 49.03 -1.15
CA PRO A 106 -9.12 49.95 -2.32
C PRO A 106 -8.47 49.31 -3.58
N GLU A 107 -9.10 49.65 -4.63
CA GLU A 107 -8.79 50.19 -5.97
C GLU A 107 -7.49 49.86 -6.72
N ALA A 108 -7.72 49.76 -8.00
CA ALA A 108 -6.92 49.39 -9.16
C ALA A 108 -5.74 50.32 -9.49
N THR A 109 -4.75 49.76 -10.20
CA THR A 109 -3.98 50.50 -11.17
C THR A 109 -3.64 49.62 -12.38
N GLU A 110 -4.10 50.09 -13.54
CA GLU A 110 -3.75 49.63 -14.89
C GLU A 110 -2.29 49.87 -15.22
N SER A 111 -1.67 48.97 -15.98
CA SER A 111 -0.63 49.38 -16.93
C SER A 111 -0.51 48.34 -18.07
N GLN A 112 -0.41 48.89 -19.26
CA GLN A 112 -0.46 48.35 -20.61
C GLN A 112 0.77 47.52 -21.02
N PRO A 113 0.68 46.77 -22.14
CA PRO A 113 1.72 45.88 -22.63
C PRO A 113 2.68 46.53 -23.65
N PRO A 114 3.88 45.99 -23.87
CA PRO A 114 4.71 46.31 -25.00
C PRO A 114 4.77 45.21 -26.08
N PRO A 115 5.32 45.46 -27.27
CA PRO A 115 4.81 45.07 -28.55
C PRO A 115 5.50 43.83 -29.19
N LYS A 116 4.81 43.32 -30.23
CA LYS A 116 5.22 42.29 -31.19
C LYS A 116 6.50 42.61 -31.92
N LYS A 117 7.32 41.58 -32.19
CA LYS A 117 8.22 41.51 -33.34
C LYS A 117 7.97 40.24 -34.13
N GLU A 118 7.86 40.44 -35.43
CA GLU A 118 7.66 39.48 -36.50
C GLU A 118 8.97 38.82 -36.99
N PRO A 119 8.93 37.81 -37.88
CA PRO A 119 9.87 36.71 -37.99
C PRO A 119 10.97 36.89 -39.06
N ALA A 120 12.00 36.06 -38.99
CA ALA A 120 12.97 35.88 -40.07
C ALA A 120 13.10 34.37 -40.41
N GLU A 121 12.93 34.05 -41.64
CA GLU A 121 13.16 32.77 -42.33
C GLU A 121 14.61 32.65 -42.85
N PRO A 122 14.98 31.60 -43.60
CA PRO A 122 15.69 30.38 -43.21
C PRO A 122 17.05 30.23 -43.87
N GLY A 123 17.79 29.19 -43.51
CA GLY A 123 18.96 28.74 -44.28
C GLY A 123 19.91 27.88 -43.50
N ASP A 124 20.08 26.67 -43.80
CA ASP A 124 21.19 25.94 -44.39
C ASP A 124 21.24 24.48 -43.96
N GLU A 125 21.37 23.65 -44.96
CA GLU A 125 21.54 22.19 -44.97
C GLU A 125 22.86 21.76 -44.33
N ILE A 126 22.84 20.66 -43.51
CA ILE A 126 24.00 19.89 -43.11
C ILE A 126 23.82 18.40 -43.51
N PRO A 127 24.80 17.77 -44.12
CA PRO A 127 24.68 16.44 -44.73
C PRO A 127 24.75 15.27 -43.74
N PRO A 128 24.34 14.05 -44.09
CA PRO A 128 24.14 12.93 -43.17
C PRO A 128 25.45 12.24 -42.78
N THR A 129 25.62 12.04 -41.50
CA THR A 129 26.74 11.28 -40.89
C THR A 129 26.36 9.81 -40.76
N ALA A 130 27.28 8.95 -41.17
CA ALA A 130 27.20 7.51 -41.36
C ALA A 130 26.88 6.72 -40.06
N ALA A 131 26.19 5.60 -40.25
CA ALA A 131 25.86 4.60 -39.22
C ALA A 131 27.12 3.89 -38.66
N PRO A 132 27.17 3.56 -37.37
CA PRO A 132 28.25 2.74 -36.83
C PRO A 132 28.03 1.24 -37.09
N GLN A 133 29.08 0.58 -37.57
CA GLN A 133 29.16 -0.86 -37.82
C GLN A 133 29.31 -1.66 -36.51
N PRO A 134 28.86 -2.93 -36.46
CA PRO A 134 28.96 -3.76 -35.27
C PRO A 134 30.40 -4.29 -35.03
N ILE A 135 30.82 -4.18 -33.76
CA ILE A 135 32.11 -4.70 -33.30
C ILE A 135 31.98 -6.21 -33.11
N SER A 136 32.77 -6.94 -33.91
CA SER A 136 32.94 -8.39 -33.84
C SER A 136 33.89 -8.75 -32.68
N LEU A 137 33.39 -9.47 -31.67
CA LEU A 137 34.17 -10.04 -30.60
C LEU A 137 34.91 -11.31 -31.08
N ARG A 138 36.19 -11.23 -31.14
CA ARG A 138 37.14 -12.32 -31.47
C ARG A 138 37.21 -13.31 -30.31
N GLN A 139 36.78 -14.55 -30.53
CA GLN A 139 36.98 -15.68 -29.63
C GLN A 139 38.43 -16.15 -29.75
N GLU A 140 39.18 -16.02 -28.67
CA GLU A 140 40.42 -16.77 -28.50
C GLU A 140 40.16 -18.05 -27.70
N SER A 141 40.37 -19.16 -28.37
CA SER A 141 40.32 -20.50 -27.83
C SER A 141 41.64 -20.83 -27.14
N ILE A 142 41.59 -21.02 -25.81
CA ILE A 142 42.69 -21.64 -25.06
C ILE A 142 42.25 -23.06 -24.69
N GLY A 143 42.98 -24.07 -25.18
CA GLY A 143 42.77 -25.49 -24.98
C GLY A 143 42.95 -25.96 -23.53
N PRO A 144 42.45 -27.16 -23.17
CA PRO A 144 42.30 -27.59 -21.78
C PRO A 144 43.59 -28.23 -21.23
N ALA A 145 44.00 -27.76 -20.04
CA ALA A 145 44.88 -28.50 -19.16
C ALA A 145 44.09 -29.52 -18.34
N ALA A 146 44.49 -30.76 -18.35
CA ALA A 146 43.85 -31.88 -17.67
C ALA A 146 43.94 -31.77 -16.14
N GLY A 147 42.84 -32.05 -15.46
CA GLY A 147 42.77 -32.27 -13.99
C GLY A 147 42.06 -31.19 -13.20
N ASP A 148 40.78 -30.98 -13.45
CA ASP A 148 39.84 -30.35 -12.46
C ASP A 148 38.49 -30.06 -13.12
N GLN A 149 37.82 -31.10 -13.58
CA GLN A 149 36.61 -30.94 -14.43
C GLN A 149 35.30 -30.61 -13.71
N LYS A 150 35.32 -30.32 -12.38
CA LYS A 150 34.07 -30.13 -11.60
C LYS A 150 33.80 -28.68 -11.20
N LEU A 151 34.72 -27.76 -11.40
CA LEU A 151 34.54 -26.35 -10.93
C LEU A 151 34.63 -25.35 -12.09
N THR A 152 33.69 -24.42 -12.15
CA THR A 152 33.78 -23.27 -13.06
C THR A 152 34.81 -22.24 -12.53
N PRO A 153 35.38 -21.37 -13.37
CA PRO A 153 36.36 -20.38 -12.93
C PRO A 153 35.88 -19.46 -11.81
N SER A 154 34.62 -19.08 -11.83
CA SER A 154 33.98 -18.25 -10.80
C SER A 154 33.79 -19.00 -9.48
N VAL A 155 33.45 -20.30 -9.53
CA VAL A 155 33.29 -21.13 -8.33
C VAL A 155 34.67 -21.42 -7.72
N ARG A 156 35.71 -21.67 -8.54
CA ARG A 156 37.08 -21.88 -8.07
C ARG A 156 37.60 -20.68 -7.31
N ARG A 157 37.34 -19.45 -7.82
CA ARG A 157 37.73 -18.21 -7.13
C ARG A 157 37.02 -18.07 -5.78
N LEU A 158 35.72 -18.35 -5.72
CA LEU A 158 34.92 -18.22 -4.51
C LEU A 158 35.31 -19.27 -3.44
N VAL A 159 35.59 -20.51 -3.86
CA VAL A 159 36.08 -21.58 -2.98
C VAL A 159 37.44 -21.26 -2.41
N ALA A 160 38.36 -20.73 -3.23
CA ALA A 160 39.67 -20.28 -2.79
C ALA A 160 39.62 -19.07 -1.85
N GLU A 161 38.77 -18.07 -2.17
CA GLU A 161 38.59 -16.87 -1.35
C GLU A 161 38.02 -17.20 0.04
N LYS A 162 37.10 -18.18 0.13
CA LYS A 162 36.47 -18.59 1.39
C LYS A 162 37.19 -19.79 2.06
N ASN A 163 38.32 -20.23 1.51
CA ASN A 163 39.13 -21.34 2.01
C ASN A 163 38.33 -22.62 2.29
N LEU A 164 37.46 -23.00 1.33
CA LEU A 164 36.56 -24.14 1.43
C LEU A 164 37.18 -25.36 0.73
N ASP A 165 36.81 -26.58 1.22
CA ASP A 165 37.16 -27.84 0.55
C ASP A 165 36.07 -28.20 -0.47
N PRO A 166 36.38 -28.22 -1.79
CA PRO A 166 35.42 -28.54 -2.84
C PRO A 166 34.78 -29.94 -2.68
N ALA A 167 35.47 -30.87 -2.04
CA ALA A 167 35.00 -32.24 -1.87
C ALA A 167 33.80 -32.35 -0.90
N GLN A 168 33.62 -31.33 -0.06
CA GLN A 168 32.55 -31.28 0.93
C GLN A 168 31.28 -30.55 0.46
N ILE A 169 31.35 -29.95 -0.74
CA ILE A 169 30.23 -29.17 -1.28
C ILE A 169 29.43 -30.05 -2.27
N PRO A 170 28.18 -30.41 -1.99
CA PRO A 170 27.36 -31.17 -2.93
C PRO A 170 27.04 -30.33 -4.16
N GLY A 171 27.43 -30.78 -5.35
CA GLY A 171 27.13 -30.10 -6.61
C GLY A 171 25.75 -30.44 -7.14
N THR A 172 24.90 -29.44 -7.38
CA THR A 172 23.55 -29.59 -7.96
C THR A 172 23.48 -29.31 -9.46
N GLY A 173 24.56 -28.89 -10.08
CA GLY A 173 24.64 -28.61 -11.51
C GLY A 173 24.69 -29.85 -12.41
N PRO A 174 24.56 -29.69 -13.75
CA PRO A 174 24.63 -30.78 -14.71
C PRO A 174 25.87 -31.63 -14.53
N SER A 175 25.72 -32.97 -14.48
CA SER A 175 26.80 -33.95 -14.24
C SER A 175 27.47 -33.82 -12.86
N GLY A 176 26.76 -33.34 -11.82
CA GLY A 176 27.27 -33.19 -10.46
C GLY A 176 28.28 -32.03 -10.30
N ARG A 177 28.26 -31.04 -11.18
CA ARG A 177 29.11 -29.85 -11.12
C ARG A 177 28.69 -28.93 -10.00
N ILE A 178 29.66 -28.43 -9.22
CA ILE A 178 29.40 -27.44 -8.18
C ILE A 178 29.11 -26.08 -8.82
N THR A 179 27.97 -25.49 -8.46
CA THR A 179 27.54 -24.14 -8.90
C THR A 179 27.88 -23.09 -7.83
N LYS A 180 27.81 -21.81 -8.20
CA LYS A 180 27.98 -20.70 -7.25
C LYS A 180 26.93 -20.74 -6.13
N GLY A 181 25.71 -21.17 -6.45
CA GLY A 181 24.62 -21.33 -5.49
C GLY A 181 24.94 -22.39 -4.42
N ASP A 182 25.54 -23.52 -4.80
CA ASP A 182 25.90 -24.58 -3.87
C ASP A 182 26.93 -24.13 -2.84
N VAL A 183 27.89 -23.30 -3.25
CA VAL A 183 28.89 -22.74 -2.35
C VAL A 183 28.28 -21.78 -1.35
N ILE A 184 27.33 -20.93 -1.80
CA ILE A 184 26.60 -20.00 -0.92
C ILE A 184 25.74 -20.77 0.08
N LEU A 185 25.01 -21.76 -0.38
CA LEU A 185 24.14 -22.62 0.46
C LEU A 185 24.95 -23.42 1.50
N TYR A 186 26.15 -23.88 1.12
CA TYR A 186 27.08 -24.56 2.03
C TYR A 186 27.60 -23.63 3.13
N LEU A 187 27.91 -22.37 2.81
CA LEU A 187 28.29 -21.34 3.78
C LEU A 187 27.15 -20.98 4.75
N GLU A 188 25.93 -20.80 4.22
CA GLU A 188 24.73 -20.48 5.01
C GLU A 188 24.30 -21.64 5.93
N SER A 189 24.53 -22.89 5.52
CA SER A 189 24.21 -24.08 6.33
C SER A 189 25.13 -24.29 7.54
N GLY A 190 26.10 -23.42 7.78
CA GLY A 190 27.02 -23.47 8.93
C GLY A 190 28.01 -24.64 8.92
N ARG A 191 27.99 -25.50 7.87
CA ARG A 191 28.91 -26.66 7.76
C ARG A 191 30.36 -26.29 7.53
N ALA A 192 30.61 -25.07 7.03
CA ALA A 192 31.98 -24.55 6.85
C ALA A 192 32.75 -24.36 8.18
N ALA A 193 32.04 -24.15 9.28
CA ALA A 193 32.65 -23.99 10.62
C ALA A 193 33.09 -25.32 11.27
N LEU A 194 32.60 -26.46 10.79
CA LEU A 194 32.90 -27.76 11.34
C LEU A 194 34.13 -28.44 10.65
N SER A 195 34.50 -28.01 9.46
CA SER A 195 35.63 -28.59 8.72
C SER A 195 36.99 -27.97 9.06
N ALA A 196 37.01 -26.80 9.70
CA ALA A 196 38.25 -26.14 10.13
C ALA A 196 38.78 -26.62 11.50
N GLY A 197 37.97 -27.41 12.25
CA GLY A 197 38.29 -27.82 13.62
C GLY A 197 38.87 -29.24 13.82
N ASN A 198 38.99 -30.06 12.77
CA ASN A 198 39.31 -31.47 12.94
C ASN A 198 40.65 -31.87 12.32
N ARG A 199 41.75 -31.28 12.83
CA ARG A 199 43.09 -31.82 12.72
C ARG A 199 43.82 -31.74 14.06
N ALA A 200 43.91 -32.87 14.69
CA ALA A 200 44.69 -33.33 15.88
C ALA A 200 43.79 -33.70 17.07
N GLN A 201 43.64 -34.95 17.34
CA GLN A 201 44.40 -35.84 18.18
C GLN A 201 43.63 -37.15 18.44
N ASP A 202 44.22 -38.23 18.09
CA ASP A 202 43.99 -39.56 18.67
C ASP A 202 44.34 -39.55 20.15
N VAL A 203 43.46 -40.04 21.02
CA VAL A 203 43.76 -40.83 22.24
C VAL A 203 42.50 -41.48 22.84
N ALA A 204 42.68 -42.69 23.34
CA ALA A 204 41.84 -43.77 23.79
C ALA A 204 40.79 -43.50 24.91
N PRO A 205 39.92 -44.51 25.23
CA PRO A 205 38.70 -44.31 26.00
C PRO A 205 38.87 -44.50 27.51
N ALA A 206 38.23 -43.65 28.33
CA ALA A 206 37.98 -44.00 29.73
C ALA A 206 36.90 -43.11 30.37
N ALA A 207 35.98 -43.75 31.08
CA ALA A 207 35.21 -43.32 32.24
C ALA A 207 34.06 -42.30 32.04
N GLU A 208 32.87 -42.72 32.41
CA GLU A 208 31.68 -41.92 32.66
C GLU A 208 31.93 -40.76 33.65
N PRO A 209 31.46 -39.57 33.41
CA PRO A 209 31.45 -38.54 34.42
C PRO A 209 30.07 -38.33 35.01
N SER A 210 30.07 -38.30 36.32
CA SER A 210 29.06 -37.79 37.22
C SER A 210 28.43 -36.50 36.76
N SER A 211 27.12 -36.39 36.96
CA SER A 211 26.27 -35.21 36.76
C SER A 211 26.81 -33.98 37.44
N SER A 212 27.48 -33.12 36.70
CA SER A 212 27.74 -31.71 37.09
C SER A 212 26.53 -30.85 36.69
N ARG A 213 25.87 -30.39 37.70
CA ARG A 213 24.83 -29.37 37.69
C ARG A 213 25.35 -28.14 36.93
N VAL A 214 24.90 -27.99 35.67
CA VAL A 214 25.13 -26.74 34.90
C VAL A 214 24.42 -25.62 35.61
N GLN A 215 25.17 -24.74 36.24
CA GLN A 215 24.63 -23.45 36.70
C GLN A 215 24.13 -22.68 35.49
N PRO A 216 22.93 -22.08 35.54
CA PRO A 216 22.48 -21.25 34.44
C PRO A 216 23.46 -20.10 34.24
N ALA A 217 23.99 -19.95 33.06
CA ALA A 217 24.81 -18.82 32.67
C ALA A 217 24.05 -17.53 33.01
N LYS A 218 24.69 -16.68 33.82
CA LYS A 218 24.17 -15.38 34.21
C LYS A 218 23.99 -14.59 32.92
N GLU A 219 22.72 -14.42 32.49
CA GLU A 219 22.38 -13.57 31.37
C GLU A 219 22.93 -12.18 31.64
N LEU A 220 23.88 -11.76 30.82
CA LEU A 220 24.30 -10.36 30.75
C LEU A 220 23.06 -9.56 30.33
N PRO A 221 22.72 -8.46 31.01
CA PRO A 221 21.61 -7.64 30.65
C PRO A 221 21.93 -6.95 29.32
N THR A 222 21.50 -7.53 28.20
CA THR A 222 21.41 -6.82 26.93
C THR A 222 20.34 -5.76 27.08
N THR A 223 20.77 -4.52 27.23
CA THR A 223 19.92 -3.33 27.34
C THR A 223 19.35 -2.94 25.97
N GLU A 224 18.97 -3.89 25.15
CA GLU A 224 18.21 -3.62 23.94
C GLU A 224 16.74 -3.53 24.30
N LEU A 225 16.21 -2.30 24.25
CA LEU A 225 14.80 -2.01 24.46
C LEU A 225 13.97 -2.53 23.29
N ILE A 226 13.70 -3.83 23.27
CA ILE A 226 12.82 -4.47 22.30
C ILE A 226 11.39 -4.35 22.80
N ARG A 227 10.54 -3.67 22.04
CA ARG A 227 9.10 -3.62 22.28
C ARG A 227 8.38 -4.56 21.30
N ARG A 228 7.86 -5.67 21.79
CA ARG A 228 6.99 -6.56 21.02
C ARG A 228 5.54 -6.07 21.11
N LYS A 229 4.89 -5.85 19.95
CA LYS A 229 3.47 -5.47 19.86
C LYS A 229 2.77 -6.40 18.87
N PRO A 230 1.68 -7.07 19.24
CA PRO A 230 0.90 -7.87 18.31
C PRO A 230 0.27 -6.97 17.22
N MET A 231 0.10 -7.50 16.02
CA MET A 231 -0.63 -6.81 14.96
C MET A 231 -2.13 -6.85 15.25
N SER A 232 -2.80 -5.70 15.01
CA SER A 232 -4.27 -5.68 15.05
C SER A 232 -4.86 -6.57 13.95
N PRO A 233 -6.10 -7.09 14.12
CA PRO A 233 -6.79 -7.93 13.12
C PRO A 233 -6.85 -7.26 11.74
N ILE A 234 -7.18 -5.97 11.70
CA ILE A 234 -7.18 -5.17 10.46
C ILE A 234 -5.79 -5.20 9.79
N ARG A 235 -4.71 -5.03 10.58
CA ARG A 235 -3.35 -5.06 10.03
C ARG A 235 -2.97 -6.44 9.51
N GLN A 236 -3.42 -7.51 10.14
CA GLN A 236 -3.20 -8.89 9.68
C GLN A 236 -3.92 -9.13 8.34
N ARG A 237 -5.19 -8.71 8.20
CA ARG A 237 -5.95 -8.80 6.94
C ARG A 237 -5.30 -7.99 5.82
N ILE A 238 -4.86 -6.76 6.08
CA ILE A 238 -4.14 -5.94 5.10
C ILE A 238 -2.86 -6.66 4.66
N ALA A 239 -2.08 -7.21 5.60
CA ALA A 239 -0.85 -7.93 5.29
C ALA A 239 -1.10 -9.15 4.41
N ALA A 240 -2.14 -9.95 4.73
CA ALA A 240 -2.55 -11.11 3.93
C ALA A 240 -2.93 -10.69 2.50
N ARG A 241 -3.79 -9.68 2.32
CA ARG A 241 -4.21 -9.19 1.01
C ARG A 241 -3.04 -8.64 0.17
N LEU A 242 -2.13 -7.89 0.78
CA LEU A 242 -0.96 -7.36 0.07
C LEU A 242 0.00 -8.47 -0.36
N LEU A 243 0.17 -9.49 0.47
CA LEU A 243 0.99 -10.66 0.14
C LEU A 243 0.35 -11.47 -0.98
N GLU A 244 -0.95 -11.73 -0.91
CA GLU A 244 -1.73 -12.40 -1.94
C GLU A 244 -1.62 -11.66 -3.29
N ALA A 245 -1.85 -10.35 -3.33
CA ALA A 245 -1.71 -9.53 -4.52
C ALA A 245 -0.32 -9.66 -5.15
N LYS A 246 0.74 -9.69 -4.32
CA LYS A 246 2.11 -9.84 -4.77
C LYS A 246 2.43 -11.23 -5.32
N GLN A 247 1.82 -12.29 -4.76
CA GLN A 247 2.06 -13.68 -5.13
C GLN A 247 1.18 -14.14 -6.31
N SER A 248 -0.04 -13.60 -6.43
CA SER A 248 -1.01 -14.01 -7.45
C SER A 248 -0.89 -13.26 -8.77
N THR A 249 0.02 -12.26 -8.87
CA THR A 249 0.19 -11.43 -10.07
C THR A 249 1.63 -11.44 -10.57
N ALA A 250 1.80 -11.33 -11.89
CA ALA A 250 3.10 -11.05 -12.53
C ALA A 250 3.31 -9.54 -12.62
N MET A 251 3.43 -8.87 -11.47
CA MET A 251 3.41 -7.42 -11.36
C MET A 251 4.68 -6.77 -11.91
N LEU A 252 4.51 -5.86 -12.88
CA LEU A 252 5.54 -4.94 -13.35
C LEU A 252 5.12 -3.50 -13.09
N THR A 253 6.10 -2.58 -13.14
CA THR A 253 5.85 -1.14 -13.05
C THR A 253 6.59 -0.41 -14.14
N THR A 254 5.90 0.46 -14.87
CA THR A 254 6.47 1.44 -15.79
C THR A 254 6.27 2.84 -15.26
N PHE A 255 7.15 3.76 -15.64
CA PHE A 255 7.16 5.13 -15.14
C PHE A 255 7.15 6.13 -16.29
N ASN A 256 6.58 7.30 -16.04
CA ASN A 256 6.68 8.47 -16.90
C ASN A 256 6.75 9.73 -16.06
N GLU A 257 7.12 10.85 -16.66
CA GLU A 257 7.07 12.16 -16.03
C GLU A 257 6.12 13.08 -16.81
N ILE A 258 5.41 13.92 -16.05
CA ILE A 258 4.39 14.83 -16.59
C ILE A 258 4.78 16.25 -16.24
N ASP A 259 4.74 17.14 -17.24
CA ASP A 259 4.79 18.59 -17.02
C ASP A 259 3.42 19.07 -16.54
N MET A 260 3.37 19.54 -15.29
CA MET A 260 2.14 19.97 -14.63
C MET A 260 1.79 21.45 -14.87
N ASP A 261 2.55 22.17 -15.68
CA ASP A 261 2.42 23.63 -15.81
C ASP A 261 1.02 24.02 -16.32
N ASN A 262 0.58 23.43 -17.44
CA ASN A 262 -0.71 23.77 -18.05
C ASN A 262 -1.89 23.45 -17.14
N VAL A 263 -1.93 22.26 -16.54
CA VAL A 263 -3.04 21.85 -15.65
C VAL A 263 -3.04 22.68 -14.36
N MET A 264 -1.87 23.05 -13.83
CA MET A 264 -1.78 23.94 -12.67
C MET A 264 -2.19 25.38 -13.00
N ALA A 265 -1.83 25.90 -14.18
CA ALA A 265 -2.27 27.21 -14.65
C ALA A 265 -3.79 27.24 -14.85
N LEU A 266 -4.36 26.22 -15.51
CA LEU A 266 -5.80 26.06 -15.68
C LEU A 266 -6.54 26.03 -14.33
N ARG A 267 -6.05 25.19 -13.41
CA ARG A 267 -6.60 25.11 -12.06
C ARG A 267 -6.53 26.45 -11.33
N LYS A 268 -5.39 27.16 -11.41
CA LYS A 268 -5.22 28.49 -10.78
C LYS A 268 -6.21 29.50 -11.36
N GLN A 269 -6.44 29.48 -12.66
CA GLN A 269 -7.35 30.39 -13.33
C GLN A 269 -8.80 30.19 -12.90
N TYR A 270 -9.24 28.93 -12.76
CA TYR A 270 -10.66 28.62 -12.58
C TYR A 270 -11.06 28.23 -11.15
N LYS A 271 -10.14 28.04 -10.21
CA LYS A 271 -10.43 27.50 -8.88
C LYS A 271 -11.50 28.30 -8.11
N GLU A 272 -11.50 29.62 -8.18
CA GLU A 272 -12.43 30.46 -7.44
C GLU A 272 -13.85 30.43 -8.07
N SER A 273 -13.95 30.61 -9.38
CA SER A 273 -15.24 30.54 -10.10
C SER A 273 -15.84 29.13 -10.01
N PHE A 274 -15.02 28.10 -10.05
CA PHE A 274 -15.43 26.70 -9.88
C PHE A 274 -16.00 26.47 -8.49
N LYS A 275 -15.31 26.95 -7.44
CA LYS A 275 -15.77 26.84 -6.06
C LYS A 275 -17.08 27.60 -5.82
N GLN A 276 -17.19 28.80 -6.36
CA GLN A 276 -18.42 29.62 -6.25
C GLN A 276 -19.63 28.93 -6.94
N ARG A 277 -19.40 28.31 -8.10
CA ARG A 277 -20.47 27.68 -8.86
C ARG A 277 -20.87 26.31 -8.32
N HIS A 278 -19.91 25.49 -7.87
CA HIS A 278 -20.12 24.09 -7.54
C HIS A 278 -20.02 23.75 -6.04
N GLY A 279 -19.58 24.69 -5.20
CA GLY A 279 -19.41 24.49 -3.75
C GLY A 279 -18.21 23.64 -3.34
N VAL A 280 -17.48 23.06 -4.30
CA VAL A 280 -16.28 22.23 -4.07
C VAL A 280 -15.05 22.84 -4.70
N ASN A 281 -13.86 22.50 -4.16
CA ASN A 281 -12.61 22.98 -4.72
C ASN A 281 -12.24 22.14 -5.97
N LEU A 282 -11.68 22.78 -7.00
CA LEU A 282 -11.08 22.06 -8.12
C LEU A 282 -9.74 21.45 -7.70
N GLY A 283 -9.71 20.16 -7.45
CA GLY A 283 -8.51 19.39 -7.08
C GLY A 283 -7.74 18.92 -8.31
N MET A 284 -6.58 18.28 -8.07
CA MET A 284 -5.81 17.64 -9.13
C MET A 284 -6.33 16.24 -9.46
N MET A 285 -7.01 15.60 -8.50
CA MET A 285 -7.45 14.21 -8.64
C MET A 285 -8.47 14.05 -9.77
N SER A 286 -9.39 14.99 -9.93
CA SER A 286 -10.39 14.95 -11.01
C SER A 286 -9.77 14.97 -12.41
N PHE A 287 -8.64 15.68 -12.61
CA PHE A 287 -7.90 15.66 -13.88
C PHE A 287 -7.29 14.28 -14.13
N PHE A 288 -6.68 13.66 -13.13
CA PHE A 288 -6.11 12.33 -13.28
C PHE A 288 -7.17 11.25 -13.45
N ILE A 289 -8.33 11.36 -12.77
CA ILE A 289 -9.46 10.45 -12.96
C ILE A 289 -9.96 10.55 -14.40
N LYS A 290 -10.21 11.74 -14.90
CA LYS A 290 -10.67 11.95 -16.29
C LYS A 290 -9.66 11.45 -17.30
N ALA A 291 -8.38 11.81 -17.15
CA ALA A 291 -7.31 11.32 -18.01
C ALA A 291 -7.21 9.78 -18.01
N SER A 292 -7.35 9.15 -16.82
CA SER A 292 -7.35 7.70 -16.72
C SER A 292 -8.56 7.07 -17.40
N VAL A 293 -9.75 7.63 -17.24
CA VAL A 293 -10.97 7.14 -17.88
C VAL A 293 -10.84 7.19 -19.40
N GLU A 294 -10.37 8.31 -19.97
CA GLU A 294 -10.18 8.41 -21.43
C GLU A 294 -9.12 7.41 -21.92
N ALA A 295 -8.01 7.27 -21.19
CA ALA A 295 -6.99 6.28 -21.54
C ALA A 295 -7.50 4.82 -21.42
N LEU A 296 -8.37 4.52 -20.43
CA LEU A 296 -8.97 3.19 -20.25
C LEU A 296 -9.94 2.84 -21.39
N LYS A 297 -10.65 3.82 -21.97
CA LYS A 297 -11.50 3.60 -23.15
C LYS A 297 -10.69 3.12 -24.37
N GLU A 298 -9.45 3.60 -24.48
CA GLU A 298 -8.53 3.22 -25.57
C GLU A 298 -7.77 1.91 -25.27
N SER A 299 -7.75 1.45 -24.01
CA SER A 299 -6.95 0.30 -23.54
C SER A 299 -7.80 -0.65 -22.69
N PRO A 300 -8.75 -1.43 -23.28
CA PRO A 300 -9.66 -2.30 -22.54
C PRO A 300 -8.95 -3.34 -21.65
N GLN A 301 -7.78 -3.83 -22.09
CA GLN A 301 -6.98 -4.82 -21.35
C GLN A 301 -6.53 -4.32 -19.97
N ILE A 302 -6.40 -3.00 -19.79
CA ILE A 302 -6.02 -2.38 -18.50
C ILE A 302 -7.25 -2.27 -17.58
N ASN A 303 -8.46 -2.31 -18.14
CA ASN A 303 -9.71 -2.34 -17.39
C ASN A 303 -10.30 -3.75 -17.35
N ALA A 304 -9.47 -4.76 -17.07
CA ALA A 304 -9.83 -6.16 -17.11
C ALA A 304 -9.37 -6.94 -15.88
N PHE A 305 -9.95 -8.12 -15.66
CA PHE A 305 -9.60 -9.07 -14.59
C PHE A 305 -9.31 -10.44 -15.19
N ILE A 306 -8.59 -11.29 -14.45
CA ILE A 306 -8.48 -12.71 -14.72
C ILE A 306 -9.51 -13.46 -13.88
N ASP A 307 -10.35 -14.25 -14.51
CA ASP A 307 -11.23 -15.23 -13.87
C ASP A 307 -10.92 -16.62 -14.42
N GLY A 308 -10.23 -17.43 -13.63
CA GLY A 308 -9.75 -18.74 -14.02
C GLY A 308 -8.82 -18.69 -15.24
N LYS A 309 -9.34 -18.96 -16.43
CA LYS A 309 -8.62 -18.92 -17.72
C LYS A 309 -9.09 -17.80 -18.63
N ASP A 310 -10.10 -17.06 -18.22
CA ASP A 310 -10.75 -16.03 -19.02
C ASP A 310 -10.28 -14.65 -18.59
N ILE A 311 -10.24 -13.71 -19.55
CA ILE A 311 -10.04 -12.29 -19.31
C ILE A 311 -11.41 -11.63 -19.38
N ILE A 312 -11.81 -10.96 -18.31
CA ILE A 312 -13.07 -10.23 -18.23
C ILE A 312 -12.80 -8.75 -18.41
N GLU A 313 -13.12 -8.21 -19.57
CA GLU A 313 -13.01 -6.79 -19.89
C GLU A 313 -14.24 -6.03 -19.40
N HIS A 314 -14.03 -4.90 -18.71
CA HIS A 314 -15.11 -4.05 -18.23
C HIS A 314 -15.29 -2.82 -19.12
N HIS A 315 -16.50 -2.62 -19.63
CA HIS A 315 -16.88 -1.44 -20.42
C HIS A 315 -17.60 -0.37 -19.57
N TYR A 316 -17.27 -0.32 -18.27
CA TYR A 316 -17.65 0.70 -17.32
C TYR A 316 -16.41 1.08 -16.48
N TYR A 317 -16.40 2.28 -15.91
CA TYR A 317 -15.20 2.85 -15.31
C TYR A 317 -15.47 3.21 -13.85
N HIS A 318 -15.16 2.27 -12.96
CA HIS A 318 -15.29 2.43 -11.52
C HIS A 318 -13.91 2.65 -10.92
N ILE A 319 -13.61 3.90 -10.56
CA ILE A 319 -12.27 4.32 -10.18
C ILE A 319 -12.12 4.33 -8.65
N GLY A 320 -11.27 3.44 -8.14
CA GLY A 320 -10.81 3.45 -6.76
C GLY A 320 -9.85 4.61 -6.52
N VAL A 321 -10.07 5.39 -5.48
CA VAL A 321 -9.18 6.48 -5.08
C VAL A 321 -8.62 6.20 -3.70
N ALA A 322 -7.29 6.00 -3.61
CA ALA A 322 -6.66 5.72 -2.33
C ALA A 322 -6.65 6.95 -1.42
N VAL A 323 -7.29 6.84 -0.26
CA VAL A 323 -7.38 7.87 0.76
C VAL A 323 -6.72 7.38 2.05
N GLY A 324 -5.75 8.15 2.56
CA GLY A 324 -5.12 7.89 3.84
C GLY A 324 -5.99 8.35 5.00
N SER A 325 -6.10 7.51 6.04
CA SER A 325 -6.77 7.81 7.29
C SER A 325 -5.91 7.44 8.49
N GLU A 326 -6.30 7.84 9.69
CA GLU A 326 -5.63 7.45 10.93
C GLU A 326 -5.60 5.92 11.14
N ARG A 327 -6.59 5.21 10.60
CA ARG A 327 -6.69 3.74 10.66
C ARG A 327 -5.91 3.02 9.57
N GLY A 328 -5.41 3.75 8.57
CA GLY A 328 -4.66 3.20 7.44
C GLY A 328 -5.16 3.72 6.09
N LEU A 329 -4.77 3.04 5.01
CA LEU A 329 -5.17 3.36 3.65
C LEU A 329 -6.47 2.64 3.32
N VAL A 330 -7.45 3.37 2.80
CA VAL A 330 -8.71 2.84 2.24
C VAL A 330 -8.87 3.29 0.80
N VAL A 331 -9.57 2.50 -0.01
CA VAL A 331 -9.73 2.75 -1.46
C VAL A 331 -11.22 2.75 -1.82
N PRO A 332 -11.96 3.84 -1.48
CA PRO A 332 -13.34 3.97 -1.93
C PRO A 332 -13.43 4.08 -3.47
N VAL A 333 -14.56 3.65 -4.02
CA VAL A 333 -14.79 3.49 -5.45
C VAL A 333 -15.79 4.51 -5.96
N ILE A 334 -15.36 5.40 -6.85
CA ILE A 334 -16.20 6.32 -7.59
C ILE A 334 -16.80 5.54 -8.78
N ARG A 335 -18.11 5.27 -8.73
CA ARG A 335 -18.79 4.50 -9.77
C ARG A 335 -19.12 5.38 -10.97
N ASN A 336 -19.03 4.79 -12.18
CA ASN A 336 -19.34 5.45 -13.46
C ASN A 336 -18.63 6.82 -13.57
N ALA A 337 -17.31 6.83 -13.31
CA ALA A 337 -16.51 8.06 -13.29
C ALA A 337 -16.47 8.78 -14.65
N ASP A 338 -16.73 8.07 -15.73
CA ASP A 338 -16.90 8.58 -17.10
C ASP A 338 -18.08 9.55 -17.23
N HIS A 339 -19.20 9.26 -16.56
CA HIS A 339 -20.40 10.10 -16.58
C HIS A 339 -20.33 11.30 -15.65
N LEU A 340 -19.39 11.34 -14.70
CA LEU A 340 -19.28 12.44 -13.74
C LEU A 340 -18.51 13.63 -14.33
N SER A 341 -18.99 14.84 -14.04
CA SER A 341 -18.26 16.08 -14.29
C SER A 341 -17.07 16.23 -13.31
N PHE A 342 -16.16 17.17 -13.57
CA PHE A 342 -15.10 17.51 -12.60
C PHE A 342 -15.66 17.84 -11.21
N ALA A 343 -16.79 18.55 -11.15
CA ALA A 343 -17.45 18.88 -9.89
C ALA A 343 -18.04 17.63 -9.20
N GLY A 344 -18.62 16.72 -9.96
CA GLY A 344 -19.14 15.44 -9.44
C GLY A 344 -18.03 14.56 -8.86
N LEU A 345 -16.88 14.49 -9.55
CA LEU A 345 -15.71 13.75 -9.08
C LEU A 345 -15.14 14.32 -7.78
N GLU A 346 -14.94 15.66 -7.72
CA GLU A 346 -14.44 16.31 -6.50
C GLU A 346 -15.44 16.20 -5.34
N GLN A 347 -16.75 16.27 -5.61
CA GLN A 347 -17.77 16.07 -4.59
C GLN A 347 -17.75 14.64 -4.04
N ALA A 348 -17.64 13.63 -4.91
CA ALA A 348 -17.54 12.23 -4.50
C ALA A 348 -16.32 11.99 -3.58
N ILE A 349 -15.18 12.60 -3.91
CA ILE A 349 -13.96 12.51 -3.07
C ILE A 349 -14.21 13.15 -1.70
N VAL A 350 -14.83 14.34 -1.65
CA VAL A 350 -15.13 15.03 -0.40
C VAL A 350 -16.11 14.20 0.46
N ASP A 351 -17.12 13.58 -0.16
CA ASP A 351 -18.09 12.74 0.53
C ASP A 351 -17.45 11.48 1.11
N PHE A 352 -16.55 10.83 0.36
CA PHE A 352 -15.76 9.70 0.89
C PHE A 352 -14.85 10.11 2.04
N VAL A 353 -14.15 11.24 1.95
CA VAL A 353 -13.33 11.74 3.06
C VAL A 353 -14.17 11.97 4.33
N LYS A 354 -15.40 12.51 4.19
CA LYS A 354 -16.33 12.67 5.32
C LYS A 354 -16.76 11.31 5.88
N LYS A 355 -17.18 10.36 5.02
CA LYS A 355 -17.56 9.01 5.45
C LYS A 355 -16.41 8.31 6.21
N ILE A 356 -15.18 8.46 5.75
CA ILE A 356 -13.97 7.89 6.38
C ILE A 356 -13.76 8.50 7.77
N ASN A 357 -13.81 9.82 7.90
CA ASN A 357 -13.61 10.52 9.16
C ASN A 357 -14.71 10.21 10.17
N ASP A 358 -15.95 10.06 9.70
CA ASP A 358 -17.13 9.75 10.51
C ASP A 358 -17.28 8.24 10.79
N ASN A 359 -16.35 7.38 10.32
CA ASN A 359 -16.43 5.92 10.41
C ASN A 359 -17.72 5.31 9.83
N ARG A 360 -18.26 5.91 8.77
CA ARG A 360 -19.51 5.50 8.09
C ARG A 360 -19.26 4.93 6.69
N LEU A 361 -18.03 4.47 6.43
CA LEU A 361 -17.69 3.83 5.16
C LEU A 361 -18.28 2.42 5.14
N GLU A 362 -19.06 2.13 4.11
CA GLU A 362 -19.70 0.84 3.90
C GLU A 362 -18.83 -0.08 3.01
N ILE A 363 -19.04 -1.39 3.09
CA ILE A 363 -18.35 -2.36 2.22
C ILE A 363 -18.67 -2.07 0.75
N SER A 364 -19.91 -1.71 0.46
CA SER A 364 -20.38 -1.29 -0.87
C SER A 364 -19.61 -0.10 -1.45
N ASP A 365 -19.04 0.77 -0.60
CA ASP A 365 -18.20 1.89 -1.04
C ASP A 365 -16.78 1.44 -1.50
N LEU A 366 -16.36 0.22 -1.12
CA LEU A 366 -15.00 -0.30 -1.37
C LEU A 366 -14.92 -1.35 -2.47
N GLU A 367 -16.05 -1.91 -2.87
CA GLU A 367 -16.11 -3.03 -3.83
C GLU A 367 -16.45 -2.57 -5.25
N GLY A 368 -16.11 -3.41 -6.23
CA GLY A 368 -16.48 -3.24 -7.63
C GLY A 368 -15.67 -2.20 -8.40
N GLY A 369 -14.54 -1.75 -7.85
CA GLY A 369 -13.62 -0.89 -8.59
C GLY A 369 -12.90 -1.64 -9.70
N THR A 370 -12.71 -1.00 -10.87
CA THR A 370 -12.04 -1.60 -12.03
C THR A 370 -10.60 -1.11 -12.22
N PHE A 371 -10.27 0.06 -11.71
CA PHE A 371 -8.95 0.68 -11.74
C PHE A 371 -8.72 1.51 -10.48
N THR A 372 -7.49 1.59 -10.00
CA THR A 372 -7.17 2.36 -8.79
C THR A 372 -6.16 3.48 -9.08
N ILE A 373 -6.38 4.64 -8.43
CA ILE A 373 -5.42 5.76 -8.41
C ILE A 373 -4.97 6.00 -6.98
N SER A 374 -3.65 5.98 -6.75
CA SER A 374 -3.03 6.25 -5.46
C SER A 374 -2.15 7.49 -5.53
N ASN A 375 -2.27 8.40 -4.56
CA ASN A 375 -1.49 9.63 -4.51
C ASN A 375 -0.52 9.64 -3.32
N GLY A 376 0.71 9.15 -3.55
CA GLY A 376 1.81 9.24 -2.59
C GLY A 376 2.44 10.63 -2.49
N GLY A 377 2.17 11.50 -3.47
CA GLY A 377 2.73 12.86 -3.54
C GLY A 377 2.33 13.76 -2.38
N VAL A 378 1.13 13.55 -1.82
CA VAL A 378 0.64 14.29 -0.63
C VAL A 378 1.51 14.05 0.60
N TYR A 379 2.24 12.92 0.64
CA TYR A 379 3.20 12.55 1.69
C TYR A 379 4.66 12.84 1.29
N GLY A 380 4.88 13.44 0.11
CA GLY A 380 6.21 13.79 -0.39
C GLY A 380 6.94 12.67 -1.14
N SER A 381 6.26 11.57 -1.51
CA SER A 381 6.89 10.49 -2.28
C SER A 381 7.39 11.01 -3.63
N LEU A 382 8.67 10.75 -3.93
CA LEU A 382 9.26 11.06 -5.23
C LEU A 382 8.84 10.04 -6.29
N LEU A 383 8.91 8.76 -5.94
CA LEU A 383 8.66 7.63 -6.82
C LEU A 383 8.34 6.39 -5.98
N SER A 384 7.40 5.57 -6.41
CA SER A 384 7.05 4.30 -5.78
C SER A 384 6.50 3.32 -6.81
N THR A 385 6.51 2.04 -6.47
CA THR A 385 5.90 0.95 -7.22
C THR A 385 4.66 0.48 -6.46
N PRO A 386 3.45 1.03 -6.75
CA PRO A 386 2.25 0.67 -6.02
C PRO A 386 1.91 -0.82 -6.23
N ILE A 387 1.39 -1.45 -5.17
CA ILE A 387 0.89 -2.83 -5.24
C ILE A 387 -0.52 -2.81 -5.81
N LEU A 388 -0.84 -3.78 -6.67
CA LEU A 388 -2.17 -3.90 -7.28
C LEU A 388 -3.26 -4.12 -6.23
N ASN A 389 -4.43 -3.53 -6.47
CA ASN A 389 -5.65 -3.80 -5.71
C ASN A 389 -6.41 -4.92 -6.40
N THR A 390 -6.03 -6.17 -6.15
CA THR A 390 -6.65 -7.34 -6.78
C THR A 390 -8.16 -7.39 -6.56
N PRO A 391 -8.93 -7.81 -7.59
CA PRO A 391 -8.55 -8.47 -8.85
C PRO A 391 -8.16 -7.52 -9.99
N GLN A 392 -8.07 -6.20 -9.79
CA GLN A 392 -7.75 -5.21 -10.81
C GLN A 392 -6.38 -5.50 -11.47
N SER A 393 -6.29 -5.28 -12.78
CA SER A 393 -5.08 -5.49 -13.56
C SER A 393 -4.06 -4.36 -13.47
N ALA A 394 -4.46 -3.16 -13.03
CA ALA A 394 -3.54 -2.02 -12.96
C ALA A 394 -3.89 -1.00 -11.86
N ILE A 395 -2.88 -0.23 -11.46
CA ILE A 395 -2.97 0.88 -10.52
C ILE A 395 -2.04 2.01 -10.95
N LEU A 396 -2.57 3.24 -10.94
CA LEU A 396 -1.80 4.47 -11.19
C LEU A 396 -1.29 5.06 -9.87
N GLY A 397 0.01 5.26 -9.77
CA GLY A 397 0.66 5.98 -8.67
C GLY A 397 1.00 7.41 -9.09
N MET A 398 0.50 8.38 -8.32
CA MET A 398 0.86 9.78 -8.44
C MET A 398 1.88 10.15 -7.37
N HIS A 399 2.80 11.06 -7.69
CA HIS A 399 3.87 11.46 -6.80
C HIS A 399 3.94 12.98 -6.61
N LYS A 400 4.94 13.46 -5.84
CA LYS A 400 5.08 14.89 -5.56
C LYS A 400 5.32 15.70 -6.84
N ILE A 401 4.76 16.93 -6.87
CA ILE A 401 5.09 17.93 -7.88
C ILE A 401 6.32 18.68 -7.39
N GLU A 402 7.34 18.77 -8.22
CA GLU A 402 8.60 19.41 -7.89
C GLU A 402 9.08 20.29 -9.06
N LYS A 403 9.52 21.51 -8.76
CA LYS A 403 10.11 22.36 -9.78
C LYS A 403 11.49 21.83 -10.16
N ARG A 404 11.67 21.52 -11.45
CA ARG A 404 12.92 21.00 -12.00
C ARG A 404 13.32 21.72 -13.27
N PRO A 405 14.62 21.87 -13.56
CA PRO A 405 15.08 22.31 -14.87
C PRO A 405 14.81 21.20 -15.89
N VAL A 406 14.16 21.52 -16.98
CA VAL A 406 13.87 20.64 -18.11
C VAL A 406 14.23 21.33 -19.41
N VAL A 407 14.51 20.56 -20.45
CA VAL A 407 14.79 21.12 -21.78
C VAL A 407 13.50 21.13 -22.58
N ILE A 408 13.08 22.33 -23.03
CA ILE A 408 11.93 22.54 -23.92
C ILE A 408 12.39 23.45 -25.06
N ASN A 409 12.25 23.01 -26.29
CA ASN A 409 12.71 23.71 -27.48
C ASN A 409 14.19 24.15 -27.40
N ASP A 410 15.05 23.23 -26.92
CA ASP A 410 16.49 23.42 -26.73
C ASP A 410 16.87 24.48 -25.67
N GLU A 411 15.92 24.97 -24.88
CA GLU A 411 16.14 25.89 -23.76
C GLU A 411 15.90 25.20 -22.42
N VAL A 412 16.73 25.51 -21.42
CA VAL A 412 16.55 25.05 -20.05
C VAL A 412 15.54 25.93 -19.34
N VAL A 413 14.37 25.36 -19.04
CA VAL A 413 13.29 26.07 -18.36
C VAL A 413 12.93 25.39 -17.04
N ILE A 414 12.37 26.13 -16.08
CA ILE A 414 11.89 25.57 -14.81
C ILE A 414 10.42 25.16 -15.00
N ARG A 415 10.13 23.88 -14.80
CA ARG A 415 8.76 23.32 -14.89
C ARG A 415 8.39 22.55 -13.62
N PRO A 416 7.11 22.60 -13.23
CA PRO A 416 6.57 21.73 -12.17
C PRO A 416 6.40 20.32 -12.74
N MET A 417 7.27 19.39 -12.38
CA MET A 417 7.28 18.03 -12.88
C MET A 417 6.70 17.05 -11.86
N MET A 418 5.97 16.06 -12.33
CA MET A 418 5.45 14.96 -11.51
C MET A 418 5.87 13.62 -12.14
N TYR A 419 6.41 12.70 -11.33
CA TYR A 419 6.50 11.31 -11.73
C TYR A 419 5.15 10.61 -11.55
N VAL A 420 4.83 9.75 -12.49
CA VAL A 420 3.70 8.81 -12.40
C VAL A 420 4.20 7.40 -12.63
N ALA A 421 3.58 6.44 -11.95
CA ALA A 421 3.89 5.03 -12.06
C ALA A 421 2.61 4.26 -12.43
N LEU A 422 2.72 3.32 -13.33
CA LEU A 422 1.68 2.33 -13.59
C LEU A 422 2.21 0.96 -13.22
N SER A 423 1.68 0.37 -12.13
CA SER A 423 1.88 -1.05 -11.87
C SER A 423 0.75 -1.83 -12.54
N TYR A 424 1.09 -2.96 -13.15
CA TYR A 424 0.16 -3.77 -13.92
C TYR A 424 0.49 -5.25 -13.85
N ASP A 425 -0.50 -6.09 -14.08
CA ASP A 425 -0.33 -7.54 -14.17
C ASP A 425 0.09 -7.93 -15.59
N HIS A 426 1.35 -8.35 -15.74
CA HIS A 426 1.91 -8.70 -17.05
C HIS A 426 1.35 -10.00 -17.65
N ARG A 427 0.43 -10.67 -16.95
CA ARG A 427 -0.33 -11.81 -17.52
C ARG A 427 -1.45 -11.33 -18.44
N ILE A 428 -1.93 -10.08 -18.29
CA ILE A 428 -3.00 -9.47 -19.09
C ILE A 428 -2.46 -8.35 -19.96
N VAL A 429 -1.59 -7.48 -19.38
CA VAL A 429 -1.14 -6.23 -19.99
C VAL A 429 0.31 -6.36 -20.40
N ASP A 430 0.60 -6.14 -21.68
CA ASP A 430 1.97 -6.12 -22.18
C ASP A 430 2.67 -4.77 -21.94
N GLY A 431 4.00 -4.80 -21.96
CA GLY A 431 4.80 -3.59 -21.72
C GLY A 431 4.50 -2.45 -22.70
N ARG A 432 4.22 -2.77 -23.99
CA ARG A 432 3.82 -1.77 -24.98
C ARG A 432 2.51 -1.08 -24.61
N GLU A 433 1.52 -1.85 -24.20
CA GLU A 433 0.19 -1.34 -23.80
C GLU A 433 0.28 -0.47 -22.56
N ALA A 434 1.00 -0.95 -21.52
CA ALA A 434 1.22 -0.21 -20.27
C ALA A 434 1.92 1.15 -20.52
N VAL A 435 2.96 1.17 -21.35
CA VAL A 435 3.69 2.40 -21.68
C VAL A 435 2.82 3.34 -22.50
N THR A 436 2.06 2.81 -23.49
CA THR A 436 1.15 3.62 -24.31
C THR A 436 0.04 4.24 -23.47
N PHE A 437 -0.57 3.47 -22.58
CA PHE A 437 -1.58 3.95 -21.63
C PHE A 437 -1.05 5.08 -20.75
N LEU A 438 0.13 4.89 -20.12
CA LEU A 438 0.72 5.91 -19.27
C LEU A 438 1.13 7.16 -20.05
N LYS A 439 1.57 6.99 -21.31
CA LYS A 439 1.82 8.11 -22.22
C LYS A 439 0.52 8.85 -22.53
N ARG A 440 -0.59 8.15 -22.75
CA ARG A 440 -1.88 8.78 -23.00
C ARG A 440 -2.37 9.61 -21.82
N ILE A 441 -2.24 9.09 -20.59
CA ILE A 441 -2.52 9.87 -19.37
C ILE A 441 -1.65 11.15 -19.32
N LYS A 442 -0.35 11.04 -19.62
CA LYS A 442 0.55 12.19 -19.72
C LYS A 442 0.03 13.22 -20.68
N GLU A 443 -0.31 12.82 -21.92
CA GLU A 443 -0.81 13.72 -22.96
C GLU A 443 -2.07 14.47 -22.54
N PHE A 444 -3.01 13.80 -21.89
CA PHE A 444 -4.24 14.42 -21.37
C PHE A 444 -3.99 15.38 -20.21
N VAL A 445 -3.08 15.06 -19.29
CA VAL A 445 -2.78 15.94 -18.16
C VAL A 445 -1.96 17.16 -18.60
N GLU A 446 -1.02 16.96 -19.54
CA GLU A 446 -0.23 18.08 -20.10
C GLU A 446 -1.07 19.00 -20.99
N ASN A 447 -2.14 18.46 -21.63
CA ASN A 447 -3.06 19.21 -22.50
C ASN A 447 -4.50 18.94 -22.08
N PRO A 448 -4.95 19.51 -20.95
CA PRO A 448 -6.25 19.19 -20.37
C PRO A 448 -7.46 19.59 -21.24
N GLU A 449 -7.28 20.52 -22.17
CA GLU A 449 -8.29 20.89 -23.17
C GLU A 449 -8.69 19.73 -24.07
N ARG A 450 -7.78 18.78 -24.33
CA ARG A 450 -8.08 17.59 -25.16
C ARG A 450 -9.16 16.73 -24.53
N MET A 451 -9.13 16.58 -23.19
CA MET A 451 -10.17 15.84 -22.46
C MET A 451 -11.55 16.52 -22.55
N LEU A 452 -11.57 17.86 -22.68
CA LEU A 452 -12.81 18.62 -22.79
C LEU A 452 -13.39 18.55 -24.21
N MET A 453 -12.54 18.32 -25.22
CA MET A 453 -12.91 18.24 -26.63
C MET A 453 -13.06 16.79 -27.10
N GLU A 454 -12.74 15.82 -26.25
CA GLU A 454 -12.79 14.36 -26.56
C GLU A 454 -11.93 13.97 -27.79
N ILE A 455 -10.67 14.52 -27.88
CA ILE A 455 -9.73 14.29 -28.99
C ILE A 455 -8.35 13.82 -28.53
#